data_0700ccb170d04ca3d7977b2858d3f062
#
_entry.id   0700ccb170d04ca3d7977b2858d3f062
#
_cell.length_a   1.000
_cell.length_b   1.000
_cell.length_c   1.000
_cell.angle_alpha   90.00
_cell.angle_beta   90.00
_cell.angle_gamma   90.00
#
_symmetry.space_group_name_H-M   'P 1'
#
loop_
_entity.id
_entity.type
_entity.pdbx_description
1 polymer ?
#
loop_
_entity_poly.entity_id
_entity_poly.type
_entity_poly.pdbx_seq_one_letter_code
_entity_poly.pdbx_strand_id
1 'polypeptide(L)'
;ADDWHCDPSKIAVIGFSAGGHLAANLATTAGDDTMRAHGYDPDAVRPNALMLGYPVITSGPLAHRGSFDCLLGDNSDNQVALDAVSIERHIDAKTPPVFVWHTITDDCVPVENTLMLVDACKKAGVPVEAHLFPQGGHGLALGTAETAWQGVNGIEPCVQQWPVLDNAWLRRLFA
;
A
#
# COMPACT_ATOMS: atom_id res chain seq x y z
N ALA A 1 -1.86 24.24 3.15
CA ALA A 1 -3.28 23.88 3.10
C ALA A 1 -4.11 24.97 2.44
N ASP A 2 -3.95 26.21 2.89
CA ASP A 2 -4.79 27.33 2.40
C ASP A 2 -4.63 27.60 0.91
N ASP A 3 -3.40 27.57 0.39
CA ASP A 3 -3.11 27.78 -1.04
C ASP A 3 -3.70 26.67 -1.95
N TRP A 4 -3.94 25.49 -1.41
CA TRP A 4 -4.44 24.33 -2.14
C TRP A 4 -5.91 24.01 -1.85
N HIS A 5 -6.54 24.79 -0.96
CA HIS A 5 -7.91 24.54 -0.49
C HIS A 5 -8.13 23.11 0.03
N CYS A 6 -7.09 22.54 0.68
CA CYS A 6 -7.11 21.19 1.23
C CYS A 6 -7.33 21.21 2.74
N ASP A 7 -8.10 20.26 3.22
CA ASP A 7 -8.21 19.98 4.66
C ASP A 7 -7.04 19.07 5.09
N PRO A 8 -6.10 19.55 5.92
CA PRO A 8 -4.93 18.78 6.33
C PRO A 8 -5.27 17.59 7.23
N SER A 9 -6.50 17.51 7.74
CA SER A 9 -7.00 16.35 8.51
C SER A 9 -7.63 15.28 7.63
N LYS A 10 -7.68 15.48 6.30
CA LYS A 10 -8.34 14.57 5.33
C LYS A 10 -7.43 14.26 4.14
N ILE A 11 -6.16 14.02 4.39
CA ILE A 11 -5.18 13.66 3.36
C ILE A 11 -5.09 12.14 3.26
N ALA A 12 -5.40 11.61 2.09
CA ALA A 12 -5.19 10.20 1.77
C ALA A 12 -4.01 10.04 0.81
N VAL A 13 -3.21 8.99 0.99
CA VAL A 13 -2.20 8.57 0.03
C VAL A 13 -2.64 7.26 -0.64
N ILE A 14 -2.46 7.19 -1.95
CA ILE A 14 -2.73 5.98 -2.72
C ILE A 14 -1.44 5.46 -3.37
N GLY A 15 -1.24 4.14 -3.34
CA GLY A 15 -0.11 3.50 -3.99
C GLY A 15 -0.45 2.11 -4.53
N PHE A 16 0.20 1.75 -5.63
CA PHE A 16 0.02 0.47 -6.31
C PHE A 16 1.35 -0.27 -6.40
N SER A 17 1.37 -1.60 -6.20
CA SER A 17 2.57 -2.43 -6.34
C SER A 17 3.73 -1.91 -5.49
N ALA A 18 4.88 -1.62 -6.07
CA ALA A 18 6.01 -0.96 -5.39
C ALA A 18 5.67 0.46 -4.92
N GLY A 19 4.77 1.18 -5.62
CA GLY A 19 4.21 2.46 -5.15
C GLY A 19 3.33 2.27 -3.91
N GLY A 20 2.68 1.12 -3.77
CA GLY A 20 1.98 0.73 -2.54
C GLY A 20 2.94 0.56 -1.36
N HIS A 21 4.12 -0.02 -1.59
CA HIS A 21 5.18 -0.09 -0.60
C HIS A 21 5.65 1.31 -0.16
N LEU A 22 5.90 2.22 -1.13
CA LEU A 22 6.29 3.59 -0.84
C LEU A 22 5.23 4.33 -0.01
N ALA A 23 3.95 4.22 -0.39
CA ALA A 23 2.84 4.83 0.34
C ALA A 23 2.74 4.27 1.77
N ALA A 24 2.86 2.95 1.92
CA ALA A 24 2.84 2.29 3.23
C ALA A 24 4.08 2.65 4.08
N ASN A 25 5.25 2.80 3.46
CA ASN A 25 6.46 3.24 4.15
C ASN A 25 6.27 4.64 4.77
N LEU A 26 5.67 5.58 4.02
CA LEU A 26 5.34 6.91 4.54
C LEU A 26 4.28 6.88 5.66
N ALA A 27 3.31 5.98 5.54
CA ALA A 27 2.16 5.92 6.45
C ALA A 27 2.43 5.14 7.75
N THR A 28 3.54 4.41 7.83
CA THR A 28 3.92 3.57 8.98
C THR A 28 5.22 4.05 9.61
N THR A 29 5.66 3.43 10.69
CA THR A 29 6.94 3.75 11.33
C THR A 29 8.17 3.31 10.51
N ALA A 30 7.98 2.54 9.43
CA ALA A 30 9.07 2.17 8.52
C ALA A 30 9.78 3.39 7.90
N GLY A 31 9.04 4.46 7.61
CA GLY A 31 9.59 5.70 7.02
C GLY A 31 10.13 6.72 8.03
N ASP A 32 9.90 6.52 9.31
CA ASP A 32 10.14 7.54 10.35
C ASP A 32 11.59 8.03 10.38
N ASP A 33 12.57 7.14 10.34
CA ASP A 33 13.98 7.51 10.38
C ASP A 33 14.42 8.25 9.12
N THR A 34 13.88 7.87 7.96
CA THR A 34 14.12 8.59 6.70
C THR A 34 13.55 10.00 6.77
N MET A 35 12.34 10.19 7.28
CA MET A 35 11.73 11.52 7.43
C MET A 35 12.56 12.40 8.37
N ARG A 36 12.97 11.87 9.53
CA ARG A 36 13.84 12.60 10.48
C ARG A 36 15.18 12.98 9.86
N ALA A 37 15.81 12.08 9.11
CA ALA A 37 17.08 12.35 8.44
C ALA A 37 16.99 13.49 7.42
N HIS A 38 15.80 13.72 6.83
CA HIS A 38 15.51 14.83 5.92
C HIS A 38 14.92 16.07 6.62
N GLY A 39 14.88 16.08 7.95
CA GLY A 39 14.41 17.25 8.72
C GLY A 39 12.91 17.38 8.85
N TYR A 40 12.14 16.33 8.55
CA TYR A 40 10.70 16.29 8.72
C TYR A 40 10.30 15.60 10.03
N ASP A 41 9.24 16.09 10.65
CA ASP A 41 8.54 15.37 11.71
C ASP A 41 7.67 14.27 11.08
N PRO A 42 7.91 12.97 11.37
CA PRO A 42 7.12 11.88 10.79
C PRO A 42 5.62 12.02 11.06
N ASP A 43 5.24 12.47 12.26
CA ASP A 43 3.82 12.60 12.61
C ASP A 43 3.14 13.77 11.86
N ALA A 44 3.90 14.79 11.44
CA ALA A 44 3.39 15.90 10.65
C ALA A 44 3.20 15.57 9.16
N VAL A 45 3.94 14.59 8.64
CA VAL A 45 3.85 14.17 7.22
C VAL A 45 3.05 12.90 7.01
N ARG A 46 2.66 12.22 8.09
CA ARG A 46 1.85 10.98 8.02
C ARG A 46 0.46 11.29 7.47
N PRO A 47 -0.01 10.56 6.44
CA PRO A 47 -1.34 10.76 5.89
C PRO A 47 -2.44 10.34 6.89
N ASN A 48 -3.66 10.79 6.65
CA ASN A 48 -4.83 10.43 7.47
C ASN A 48 -5.53 9.14 7.00
N ALA A 49 -5.19 8.67 5.80
CA ALA A 49 -5.70 7.43 5.21
C ALA A 49 -4.67 6.82 4.23
N LEU A 50 -4.60 5.49 4.18
CA LEU A 50 -3.72 4.73 3.31
C LEU A 50 -4.55 3.83 2.38
N MET A 51 -4.37 3.99 1.07
CA MET A 51 -5.08 3.25 0.04
C MET A 51 -4.08 2.46 -0.81
N LEU A 52 -4.26 1.15 -0.92
CA LEU A 52 -3.28 0.25 -1.53
C LEU A 52 -3.92 -0.66 -2.57
N GLY A 53 -3.33 -0.72 -3.74
CA GLY A 53 -3.65 -1.72 -4.76
C GLY A 53 -2.51 -2.72 -4.92
N TYR A 54 -2.78 -4.02 -4.75
CA TYR A 54 -1.80 -5.12 -4.89
C TYR A 54 -0.40 -4.76 -4.39
N PRO A 55 -0.27 -4.30 -3.14
CA PRO A 55 0.96 -3.70 -2.64
C PRO A 55 2.06 -4.73 -2.40
N VAL A 56 3.32 -4.33 -2.61
CA VAL A 56 4.47 -5.01 -2.01
C VAL A 56 4.50 -4.63 -0.53
N ILE A 57 4.57 -5.62 0.37
CA ILE A 57 4.52 -5.44 1.83
C ILE A 57 5.70 -6.10 2.52
N THR A 58 5.87 -7.40 2.36
CA THR A 58 6.88 -8.17 3.08
C THR A 58 8.19 -8.32 2.30
N SER A 59 9.31 -8.24 3.00
CA SER A 59 10.64 -8.61 2.50
C SER A 59 10.98 -10.09 2.76
N GLY A 60 10.06 -10.85 3.38
CA GLY A 60 10.24 -12.25 3.75
C GLY A 60 10.12 -13.23 2.57
N PRO A 61 9.84 -14.53 2.85
CA PRO A 61 9.81 -15.59 1.82
C PRO A 61 8.79 -15.39 0.69
N LEU A 62 7.75 -14.56 0.94
CA LEU A 62 6.69 -14.23 -0.03
C LEU A 62 6.88 -12.85 -0.66
N ALA A 63 8.10 -12.30 -0.57
CA ALA A 63 8.44 -11.00 -1.13
C ALA A 63 8.42 -11.02 -2.67
N HIS A 64 8.03 -9.91 -3.28
CA HIS A 64 8.46 -9.59 -4.63
C HIS A 64 9.92 -9.11 -4.57
N ARG A 65 10.86 -10.06 -4.63
CA ARG A 65 12.28 -9.85 -4.36
C ARG A 65 12.88 -8.69 -5.16
N GLY A 66 12.55 -8.59 -6.44
CA GLY A 66 13.07 -7.53 -7.31
C GLY A 66 12.77 -6.11 -6.81
N SER A 67 11.67 -5.89 -6.09
CA SER A 67 11.39 -4.59 -5.47
C SER A 67 12.41 -4.25 -4.39
N PHE A 68 12.80 -5.22 -3.56
CA PHE A 68 13.77 -5.00 -2.48
C PHE A 68 15.20 -4.92 -3.00
N ASP A 69 15.53 -5.66 -4.06
CA ASP A 69 16.82 -5.55 -4.74
C ASP A 69 17.03 -4.14 -5.31
N CYS A 70 15.99 -3.59 -5.96
CA CYS A 70 16.03 -2.21 -6.46
C CYS A 70 16.06 -1.16 -5.34
N LEU A 71 15.32 -1.38 -4.24
CA LEU A 71 15.23 -0.43 -3.13
C LEU A 71 16.52 -0.36 -2.32
N LEU A 72 17.13 -1.50 -2.03
CA LEU A 72 18.24 -1.64 -1.09
C LEU A 72 19.62 -1.71 -1.78
N GLY A 73 19.66 -1.98 -3.09
CA GLY A 73 20.90 -2.11 -3.86
C GLY A 73 21.87 -3.12 -3.20
N ASP A 74 23.08 -2.71 -2.90
CA ASP A 74 24.10 -3.56 -2.29
C ASP A 74 23.72 -4.12 -0.90
N ASN A 75 22.67 -3.58 -0.27
CA ASN A 75 22.15 -4.05 1.02
C ASN A 75 20.97 -5.03 0.88
N SER A 76 20.63 -5.46 -0.33
CA SER A 76 19.45 -6.30 -0.57
C SER A 76 19.51 -7.69 0.09
N ASP A 77 20.69 -8.20 0.43
CA ASP A 77 20.88 -9.44 1.19
C ASP A 77 21.09 -9.21 2.70
N ASN A 78 21.09 -7.95 3.16
CA ASN A 78 21.21 -7.63 4.55
C ASN A 78 19.87 -7.77 5.28
N GLN A 79 19.76 -8.74 6.19
CA GLN A 79 18.51 -9.02 6.91
C GLN A 79 18.01 -7.82 7.72
N VAL A 80 18.89 -7.02 8.31
CA VAL A 80 18.50 -5.82 9.08
C VAL A 80 17.89 -4.77 8.15
N ALA A 81 18.46 -4.58 6.96
CA ALA A 81 17.93 -3.66 5.97
C ALA A 81 16.57 -4.16 5.41
N LEU A 82 16.44 -5.45 5.15
CA LEU A 82 15.19 -6.08 4.73
C LEU A 82 14.10 -5.93 5.80
N ASP A 83 14.43 -6.19 7.06
CA ASP A 83 13.49 -6.06 8.17
C ASP A 83 13.01 -4.61 8.35
N ALA A 84 13.90 -3.64 8.15
CA ALA A 84 13.59 -2.22 8.27
C ALA A 84 12.60 -1.71 7.20
N VAL A 85 12.48 -2.40 6.07
CA VAL A 85 11.55 -2.03 4.98
C VAL A 85 10.38 -3.03 4.83
N SER A 86 10.24 -4.00 5.72
CA SER A 86 9.15 -4.98 5.73
C SER A 86 7.95 -4.39 6.45
N ILE A 87 6.99 -3.87 5.69
CA ILE A 87 5.90 -2.99 6.20
C ILE A 87 5.09 -3.64 7.32
N GLU A 88 4.80 -4.94 7.23
CA GLU A 88 4.00 -5.67 8.23
C GLU A 88 4.63 -5.66 9.63
N ARG A 89 5.92 -5.34 9.74
CA ARG A 89 6.65 -5.22 11.01
C ARG A 89 6.57 -3.83 11.62
N HIS A 90 6.08 -2.86 10.87
CA HIS A 90 6.06 -1.44 11.23
C HIS A 90 4.64 -0.88 11.39
N ILE A 91 3.63 -1.75 11.41
CA ILE A 91 2.25 -1.38 11.68
C ILE A 91 2.06 -1.24 13.20
N ASP A 92 1.64 -0.06 13.61
CA ASP A 92 1.35 0.26 15.01
C ASP A 92 0.13 1.17 15.14
N ALA A 93 -0.16 1.65 16.34
CA ALA A 93 -1.30 2.51 16.63
C ALA A 93 -1.27 3.89 15.94
N LYS A 94 -0.14 4.29 15.36
CA LYS A 94 0.01 5.54 14.59
C LYS A 94 -0.32 5.34 13.11
N THR A 95 -0.35 4.09 12.64
CA THR A 95 -0.71 3.77 11.26
C THR A 95 -2.15 4.23 10.99
N PRO A 96 -2.40 5.02 9.92
CA PRO A 96 -3.74 5.47 9.60
C PRO A 96 -4.63 4.31 9.16
N PRO A 97 -5.97 4.50 9.14
CA PRO A 97 -6.88 3.53 8.54
C PRO A 97 -6.47 3.14 7.13
N VAL A 98 -6.60 1.84 6.81
CA VAL A 98 -6.13 1.23 5.57
C VAL A 98 -7.30 0.73 4.73
N PHE A 99 -7.31 1.07 3.45
CA PHE A 99 -8.05 0.36 2.41
C PHE A 99 -7.06 -0.40 1.54
N VAL A 100 -7.32 -1.68 1.26
CA VAL A 100 -6.44 -2.48 0.40
C VAL A 100 -7.23 -3.41 -0.50
N TRP A 101 -6.78 -3.58 -1.74
CA TRP A 101 -7.31 -4.60 -2.63
C TRP A 101 -6.20 -5.36 -3.35
N HIS A 102 -6.50 -6.61 -3.73
CA HIS A 102 -5.59 -7.51 -4.43
C HIS A 102 -6.39 -8.54 -5.24
N THR A 103 -5.74 -9.20 -6.19
CA THR A 103 -6.30 -10.38 -6.86
C THR A 103 -5.64 -11.66 -6.34
N ILE A 104 -6.42 -12.73 -6.19
CA ILE A 104 -5.92 -14.01 -5.66
C ILE A 104 -4.89 -14.63 -6.61
N THR A 105 -5.03 -14.37 -7.91
CA THR A 105 -4.17 -14.96 -8.94
C THR A 105 -3.08 -14.01 -9.44
N ASP A 106 -2.71 -13.00 -8.63
CA ASP A 106 -1.57 -12.13 -8.94
C ASP A 106 -0.30 -12.99 -9.07
N ASP A 107 0.32 -12.91 -10.24
CA ASP A 107 1.47 -13.74 -10.64
C ASP A 107 2.83 -13.07 -10.41
N CYS A 108 2.84 -11.87 -9.85
CA CYS A 108 4.04 -11.07 -9.59
C CYS A 108 4.22 -10.77 -8.10
N VAL A 109 3.20 -10.19 -7.46
CA VAL A 109 3.19 -9.94 -6.02
C VAL A 109 2.20 -10.89 -5.36
N PRO A 110 2.65 -11.91 -4.60
CA PRO A 110 1.75 -12.85 -3.95
C PRO A 110 0.71 -12.16 -3.07
N VAL A 111 -0.56 -12.58 -3.18
CA VAL A 111 -1.68 -12.02 -2.41
C VAL A 111 -1.45 -12.05 -0.90
N GLU A 112 -0.58 -12.93 -0.44
CA GLU A 112 -0.14 -13.04 0.95
C GLU A 112 0.46 -11.73 1.48
N ASN A 113 1.03 -10.88 0.63
CA ASN A 113 1.45 -9.53 1.03
C ASN A 113 0.28 -8.76 1.64
N THR A 114 -0.88 -8.76 0.98
CA THR A 114 -2.11 -8.15 1.51
C THR A 114 -2.61 -8.86 2.77
N LEU A 115 -2.58 -10.18 2.81
CA LEU A 115 -3.02 -10.95 3.99
C LEU A 115 -2.15 -10.65 5.21
N MET A 116 -0.83 -10.52 5.05
CA MET A 116 0.10 -10.15 6.12
C MET A 116 -0.13 -8.72 6.60
N LEU A 117 -0.40 -7.77 5.70
CA LEU A 117 -0.79 -6.40 6.06
C LEU A 117 -2.07 -6.38 6.90
N VAL A 118 -3.10 -7.09 6.46
CA VAL A 118 -4.40 -7.17 7.19
C VAL A 118 -4.23 -7.78 8.57
N ASP A 119 -3.44 -8.85 8.69
CA ASP A 119 -3.14 -9.48 9.98
C ASP A 119 -2.38 -8.52 10.92
N ALA A 120 -1.38 -7.80 10.40
CA ALA A 120 -0.64 -6.80 11.16
C ALA A 120 -1.53 -5.64 11.61
N CYS A 121 -2.38 -5.09 10.74
CA CYS A 121 -3.36 -4.06 11.09
C CYS A 121 -4.30 -4.54 12.21
N LYS A 122 -4.85 -5.75 12.08
CA LYS A 122 -5.72 -6.34 13.09
C LYS A 122 -5.03 -6.47 14.45
N LYS A 123 -3.79 -6.93 14.48
CA LYS A 123 -2.99 -7.07 15.71
C LYS A 123 -2.70 -5.73 16.38
N ALA A 124 -2.46 -4.69 15.59
CA ALA A 124 -2.20 -3.33 16.08
C ALA A 124 -3.46 -2.53 16.39
N GLY A 125 -4.66 -3.06 16.11
CA GLY A 125 -5.93 -2.34 16.27
C GLY A 125 -6.17 -1.25 15.25
N VAL A 126 -5.49 -1.30 14.10
CA VAL A 126 -5.65 -0.36 12.98
C VAL A 126 -6.88 -0.77 12.16
N PRO A 127 -7.82 0.15 11.88
CA PRO A 127 -8.95 -0.14 11.01
C PRO A 127 -8.47 -0.50 9.60
N VAL A 128 -8.93 -1.62 9.06
CA VAL A 128 -8.58 -2.08 7.71
C VAL A 128 -9.82 -2.60 6.99
N GLU A 129 -10.00 -2.14 5.73
CA GLU A 129 -10.97 -2.70 4.79
C GLU A 129 -10.20 -3.35 3.64
N ALA A 130 -10.44 -4.64 3.40
CA ALA A 130 -9.71 -5.42 2.41
C ALA A 130 -10.65 -6.10 1.42
N HIS A 131 -10.32 -6.01 0.13
CA HIS A 131 -11.07 -6.63 -0.97
C HIS A 131 -10.16 -7.55 -1.78
N LEU A 132 -10.47 -8.84 -1.78
CA LEU A 132 -9.76 -9.84 -2.56
C LEU A 132 -10.61 -10.27 -3.75
N PHE A 133 -10.15 -9.98 -4.95
CA PHE A 133 -10.83 -10.37 -6.18
C PHE A 133 -10.34 -11.76 -6.63
N PRO A 134 -11.23 -12.61 -7.19
CA PRO A 134 -10.91 -14.00 -7.44
C PRO A 134 -9.84 -14.22 -8.50
N GLN A 135 -9.71 -13.29 -9.45
CA GLN A 135 -8.80 -13.44 -10.59
C GLN A 135 -8.25 -12.10 -11.07
N GLY A 136 -7.14 -12.16 -11.77
CA GLY A 136 -6.42 -11.06 -12.42
C GLY A 136 -4.92 -11.19 -12.20
N GLY A 137 -4.13 -10.76 -13.17
CA GLY A 137 -2.67 -10.66 -13.05
C GLY A 137 -2.26 -9.40 -12.29
N HIS A 138 -0.96 -9.12 -12.26
CA HIS A 138 -0.42 -7.94 -11.61
C HIS A 138 -0.65 -6.64 -12.42
N GLY A 139 -0.73 -5.51 -11.74
CA GLY A 139 -0.67 -4.19 -12.40
C GLY A 139 -1.97 -3.74 -13.06
N LEU A 140 -3.13 -4.22 -12.64
CA LEU A 140 -4.43 -3.96 -13.28
C LEU A 140 -4.89 -2.50 -13.19
N ALA A 141 -4.42 -1.75 -12.21
CA ALA A 141 -4.87 -0.37 -11.95
C ALA A 141 -6.42 -0.29 -11.89
N LEU A 142 -7.10 0.31 -12.86
CA LEU A 142 -8.57 0.36 -12.89
C LEU A 142 -9.22 -0.95 -13.38
N GLY A 143 -8.46 -1.84 -13.99
CA GLY A 143 -8.98 -3.05 -14.64
C GLY A 143 -9.88 -2.76 -15.85
N THR A 144 -9.74 -1.58 -16.44
CA THR A 144 -10.55 -1.08 -17.56
C THR A 144 -9.69 -0.85 -18.80
N ALA A 145 -10.32 -0.49 -19.93
CA ALA A 145 -9.61 -0.19 -21.17
C ALA A 145 -8.65 1.00 -21.04
N GLU A 146 -8.92 1.96 -20.14
CA GLU A 146 -8.08 3.13 -19.91
C GLU A 146 -6.71 2.77 -19.33
N THR A 147 -6.63 1.68 -18.56
CA THR A 147 -5.38 1.24 -17.93
C THR A 147 -4.84 -0.07 -18.52
N ALA A 148 -5.52 -0.63 -19.52
CA ALA A 148 -5.07 -1.83 -20.21
C ALA A 148 -3.78 -1.58 -20.99
N TRP A 149 -2.85 -2.56 -20.97
CA TRP A 149 -1.68 -2.54 -21.81
C TRP A 149 -1.86 -3.50 -23.01
N GLN A 150 -1.22 -3.22 -24.13
CA GLN A 150 -1.33 -3.99 -25.36
C GLN A 150 -2.80 -4.21 -25.81
N GLY A 151 -3.66 -3.22 -25.57
CA GLY A 151 -5.04 -3.17 -26.05
C GLY A 151 -6.08 -3.92 -25.24
N VAL A 152 -5.74 -5.09 -24.64
CA VAL A 152 -6.72 -5.93 -23.92
C VAL A 152 -6.19 -6.51 -22.60
N ASN A 153 -4.86 -6.58 -22.45
CA ASN A 153 -4.29 -7.11 -21.22
C ASN A 153 -4.53 -6.15 -20.05
N GLY A 154 -5.00 -6.67 -18.93
CA GLY A 154 -5.33 -5.88 -17.75
C GLY A 154 -6.78 -5.39 -17.70
N ILE A 155 -7.66 -5.83 -18.62
CA ILE A 155 -9.11 -5.64 -18.47
C ILE A 155 -9.66 -6.77 -17.62
N GLU A 156 -10.08 -6.44 -16.40
CA GLU A 156 -10.60 -7.42 -15.44
C GLU A 156 -11.88 -6.90 -14.77
N PRO A 157 -13.07 -7.32 -15.24
CA PRO A 157 -14.34 -6.78 -14.77
C PRO A 157 -14.57 -6.90 -13.27
N CYS A 158 -14.07 -7.96 -12.61
CA CYS A 158 -14.27 -8.12 -11.17
C CYS A 158 -13.51 -7.07 -10.37
N VAL A 159 -12.41 -6.55 -10.90
CA VAL A 159 -11.56 -5.56 -10.24
C VAL A 159 -12.13 -4.14 -10.37
N GLN A 160 -12.89 -3.85 -11.44
CA GLN A 160 -13.41 -2.50 -11.75
C GLN A 160 -14.29 -1.88 -10.64
N GLN A 161 -14.65 -2.65 -9.64
CA GLN A 161 -15.46 -2.16 -8.52
C GLN A 161 -14.63 -1.45 -7.43
N TRP A 162 -13.32 -1.66 -7.37
CA TRP A 162 -12.52 -1.13 -6.27
C TRP A 162 -12.61 0.39 -6.10
N PRO A 163 -12.69 1.24 -7.16
CA PRO A 163 -12.79 2.69 -6.97
C PRO A 163 -14.12 3.12 -6.32
N VAL A 164 -15.20 2.36 -6.55
CA VAL A 164 -16.51 2.61 -5.91
C VAL A 164 -16.45 2.23 -4.43
N LEU A 165 -15.83 1.09 -4.11
CA LEU A 165 -15.63 0.62 -2.74
C LEU A 165 -14.74 1.58 -1.95
N ASP A 166 -13.64 2.00 -2.53
CA ASP A 166 -12.70 2.96 -1.97
C ASP A 166 -13.34 4.32 -1.70
N ASN A 167 -14.08 4.87 -2.67
CA ASN A 167 -14.80 6.13 -2.48
C ASN A 167 -15.84 6.03 -1.35
N ALA A 168 -16.56 4.91 -1.26
CA ALA A 168 -17.50 4.67 -0.17
C ALA A 168 -16.78 4.59 1.19
N TRP A 169 -15.61 3.95 1.24
CA TRP A 169 -14.76 3.88 2.43
C TRP A 169 -14.28 5.26 2.86
N LEU A 170 -13.71 6.07 1.95
CA LEU A 170 -13.24 7.44 2.23
C LEU A 170 -14.37 8.33 2.76
N ARG A 171 -15.57 8.24 2.17
CA ARG A 171 -16.73 8.99 2.64
C ARG A 171 -17.15 8.64 4.07
N ARG A 172 -17.05 7.36 4.46
CA ARG A 172 -17.32 6.94 5.85
C ARG A 172 -16.22 7.40 6.81
N LEU A 173 -14.96 7.36 6.36
CA LEU A 173 -13.81 7.70 7.17
C LEU A 173 -13.77 9.19 7.50
N PHE A 174 -14.11 10.05 6.54
CA PHE A 174 -14.01 11.50 6.64
C PHE A 174 -15.37 12.23 6.78
N ALA A 175 -16.42 11.48 7.16
CA ALA A 175 -17.76 12.05 7.39
C ALA A 175 -17.80 13.06 8.54
#